data_df6dbc6bf24e4bde42cc207f36c1ea2e
#
_entry.id   df6dbc6bf24e4bde42cc207f36c1ea2e
#
_cell.length_a   1.000
_cell.length_b   1.000
_cell.length_c   1.000
_cell.angle_alpha   90.00
_cell.angle_beta   90.00
_cell.angle_gamma   90.00
#
_symmetry.space_group_name_H-M   'P 1'
#
loop_
_entity.id
_entity.type
_entity.pdbx_description
1 polymer ?
#
loop_
_entity_poly.entity_id
_entity_poly.type
_entity_poly.pdbx_seq_one_letter_code
_entity_poly.pdbx_strand_id
1 'polypeptide(L)'
;VNDVKVSEDGTICIISREGASDRKNGIVIIDVTNPGDVEIISTFTENLTGGVHNLFIYQDHVYALSAGQKYYIINIEDPKQPRIVSKFELETPAHSIHDVWVQDGIAYSSNWSDGLQLVDVGNGIAGGSPENPQQFASYAYPSGANHAAFPFKSQSTGKFYVIGGDEIFPYGLDVTQENMAAGFLHFIDFSDLDNPDEIARFEVPNAGSHNYWVDE
;
A
#
# COMPACT_ATOMS: atom_id res chain seq x y z
N VAL A 1 14.38 6.99 -6.91
CA VAL A 1 13.10 6.33 -7.22
C VAL A 1 13.01 5.10 -6.34
N ASN A 2 11.91 4.90 -5.67
CA ASN A 2 11.66 3.72 -4.85
C ASN A 2 10.52 2.88 -5.41
N ASP A 3 9.41 3.51 -5.78
CA ASP A 3 8.25 2.84 -6.35
C ASP A 3 7.79 3.50 -7.65
N VAL A 4 7.07 2.74 -8.46
CA VAL A 4 6.49 3.16 -9.73
C VAL A 4 5.13 2.51 -9.93
N LYS A 5 4.14 3.32 -10.31
CA LYS A 5 2.80 2.84 -10.69
C LYS A 5 2.35 3.50 -11.98
N VAL A 6 1.54 2.77 -12.73
CA VAL A 6 0.89 3.27 -13.94
C VAL A 6 -0.62 3.29 -13.70
N SER A 7 -1.31 4.31 -14.20
CA SER A 7 -2.77 4.40 -14.16
C SER A 7 -3.42 3.24 -14.93
N GLU A 8 -4.64 2.88 -14.57
CA GLU A 8 -5.36 1.77 -15.16
C GLU A 8 -5.52 1.91 -16.69
N ASP A 9 -5.70 3.14 -17.18
CA ASP A 9 -5.79 3.44 -18.61
C ASP A 9 -4.44 3.44 -19.35
N GLY A 10 -3.33 3.30 -18.61
CA GLY A 10 -1.97 3.24 -19.16
C GLY A 10 -1.42 4.58 -19.65
N THR A 11 -2.02 5.70 -19.29
CA THR A 11 -1.62 7.03 -19.79
C THR A 11 -0.67 7.78 -18.86
N ILE A 12 -0.80 7.58 -17.55
CA ILE A 12 -0.02 8.25 -16.51
C ILE A 12 0.88 7.25 -15.80
N CYS A 13 2.15 7.58 -15.67
CA CYS A 13 3.08 6.88 -14.79
C CYS A 13 3.50 7.82 -13.66
N ILE A 14 3.54 7.33 -12.43
CA ILE A 14 4.00 8.10 -11.28
C ILE A 14 5.15 7.35 -10.62
N ILE A 15 6.25 8.05 -10.38
CA ILE A 15 7.40 7.55 -9.64
C ILE A 15 7.52 8.26 -8.30
N SER A 16 7.85 7.50 -7.26
CA SER A 16 8.13 8.04 -5.95
C SER A 16 9.59 8.49 -5.81
N ARG A 17 9.82 9.52 -5.01
CA ARG A 17 11.15 10.03 -4.66
C ARG A 17 11.32 9.98 -3.15
N GLU A 18 12.16 9.05 -2.70
CA GLU A 18 12.62 8.93 -1.34
C GLU A 18 14.15 9.09 -1.32
N GLY A 19 14.69 9.94 -0.51
CA GLY A 19 16.12 10.18 -0.45
C GLY A 19 16.73 10.80 -1.72
N ALA A 20 16.00 11.67 -2.41
CA ALA A 20 16.52 12.37 -3.58
C ALA A 20 17.76 13.18 -3.26
N SER A 21 18.79 13.15 -4.14
CA SER A 21 20.08 13.82 -3.93
C SER A 21 19.95 15.32 -3.83
N ASP A 22 18.96 15.92 -4.49
CA ASP A 22 18.62 17.35 -4.40
C ASP A 22 17.68 17.66 -3.22
N ARG A 23 17.35 16.65 -2.41
CA ARG A 23 16.40 16.69 -1.29
C ARG A 23 14.99 17.13 -1.67
N LYS A 24 14.63 17.07 -2.93
CA LYS A 24 13.27 17.32 -3.42
C LYS A 24 12.51 16.00 -3.52
N ASN A 25 12.22 15.43 -2.37
CA ASN A 25 11.37 14.23 -2.28
C ASN A 25 9.94 14.55 -2.70
N GLY A 26 9.17 13.53 -3.04
CA GLY A 26 7.79 13.65 -3.50
C GLY A 26 7.49 12.68 -4.62
N ILE A 27 6.64 13.09 -5.56
CA ILE A 27 6.27 12.29 -6.73
C ILE A 27 6.56 13.05 -8.02
N VAL A 28 6.79 12.29 -9.11
CA VAL A 28 6.89 12.82 -10.47
C VAL A 28 5.82 12.17 -11.31
N ILE A 29 5.01 12.98 -11.96
CA ILE A 29 3.91 12.56 -12.83
C ILE A 29 4.38 12.65 -14.28
N ILE A 30 4.24 11.56 -15.02
CA ILE A 30 4.83 11.36 -16.34
C ILE A 30 3.71 10.91 -17.29
N ASP A 31 3.64 11.55 -18.46
CA ASP A 31 2.84 11.08 -19.59
C ASP A 31 3.56 9.88 -20.24
N VAL A 32 2.90 8.74 -20.28
CA VAL A 32 3.37 7.50 -20.92
C VAL A 32 2.42 6.99 -22.00
N THR A 33 1.54 7.85 -22.48
CA THR A 33 0.61 7.55 -23.61
C THR A 33 1.39 7.02 -24.83
N ASN A 34 2.58 7.56 -25.05
CA ASN A 34 3.53 7.00 -26.01
C ASN A 34 4.80 6.55 -25.28
N PRO A 35 4.97 5.25 -24.98
CA PRO A 35 6.13 4.74 -24.24
C PRO A 35 7.48 4.98 -24.93
N GLY A 36 7.49 5.30 -26.21
CA GLY A 36 8.70 5.68 -26.96
C GLY A 36 9.10 7.14 -26.83
N ASP A 37 8.24 7.98 -26.26
CA ASP A 37 8.44 9.43 -26.12
C ASP A 37 7.69 9.94 -24.86
N VAL A 38 8.27 9.65 -23.70
CA VAL A 38 7.66 9.96 -22.40
C VAL A 38 8.00 11.40 -21.96
N GLU A 39 7.04 12.10 -21.38
CA GLU A 39 7.20 13.48 -20.92
C GLU A 39 6.84 13.64 -19.43
N ILE A 40 7.66 14.42 -18.70
CA ILE A 40 7.32 14.82 -17.34
C ILE A 40 6.22 15.89 -17.40
N ILE A 41 5.05 15.58 -16.86
CA ILE A 41 3.93 16.53 -16.75
C ILE A 41 4.16 17.49 -15.59
N SER A 42 4.48 16.95 -14.41
CA SER A 42 4.67 17.74 -13.20
C SER A 42 5.49 16.99 -12.13
N THR A 43 5.94 17.77 -11.14
CA THR A 43 6.55 17.23 -9.91
C THR A 43 5.83 17.83 -8.71
N PHE A 44 5.45 16.99 -7.75
CA PHE A 44 4.73 17.41 -6.57
C PHE A 44 5.52 17.05 -5.31
N THR A 45 5.77 18.02 -4.45
CA THR A 45 6.62 17.89 -3.25
C THR A 45 5.96 18.40 -1.96
N GLU A 46 4.78 19.04 -2.08
CA GLU A 46 4.07 19.60 -0.92
C GLU A 46 3.78 18.52 0.12
N ASN A 47 4.22 18.77 1.35
CA ASN A 47 4.12 17.83 2.49
C ASN A 47 4.76 16.44 2.30
N LEU A 48 5.50 16.23 1.19
CA LEU A 48 6.16 14.96 0.86
C LEU A 48 7.69 15.01 1.02
N THR A 49 8.23 16.07 1.58
CA THR A 49 9.68 16.30 1.69
C THR A 49 10.40 15.28 2.59
N GLY A 50 9.67 14.57 3.46
CA GLY A 50 10.20 13.46 4.24
C GLY A 50 10.51 12.18 3.46
N GLY A 51 10.14 12.16 2.18
CA GLY A 51 10.30 11.01 1.28
C GLY A 51 8.99 10.28 1.04
N VAL A 52 8.85 9.75 -0.19
CA VAL A 52 7.74 8.88 -0.59
C VAL A 52 8.32 7.50 -0.88
N HIS A 53 8.05 6.56 0.02
CA HIS A 53 8.54 5.18 -0.10
C HIS A 53 7.74 4.42 -1.14
N ASN A 54 6.46 4.24 -0.91
CA ASN A 54 5.51 3.61 -1.83
C ASN A 54 4.39 4.57 -2.20
N LEU A 55 3.70 4.27 -3.29
CA LEU A 55 2.50 4.98 -3.72
C LEU A 55 1.54 4.02 -4.42
N PHE A 56 0.28 4.40 -4.51
CA PHE A 56 -0.71 3.72 -5.33
C PHE A 56 -1.52 4.73 -6.14
N ILE A 57 -1.91 4.37 -7.36
CA ILE A 57 -2.81 5.16 -8.21
C ILE A 57 -4.14 4.44 -8.25
N TYR A 58 -5.21 5.12 -7.87
CA TYR A 58 -6.56 4.62 -8.00
C TYR A 58 -7.46 5.72 -8.53
N GLN A 59 -8.04 5.52 -9.71
CA GLN A 59 -8.79 6.54 -10.43
C GLN A 59 -7.94 7.84 -10.56
N ASP A 60 -8.53 8.98 -10.22
CA ASP A 60 -7.87 10.29 -10.28
C ASP A 60 -7.10 10.66 -8.99
N HIS A 61 -6.69 9.66 -8.21
CA HIS A 61 -6.02 9.89 -6.93
C HIS A 61 -4.74 9.08 -6.78
N VAL A 62 -3.74 9.71 -6.16
CA VAL A 62 -2.49 9.08 -5.72
C VAL A 62 -2.48 8.99 -4.20
N TYR A 63 -2.23 7.80 -3.70
CA TYR A 63 -2.02 7.51 -2.28
C TYR A 63 -0.52 7.44 -2.05
N ALA A 64 0.09 8.51 -1.57
CA ALA A 64 1.54 8.65 -1.47
C ALA A 64 2.02 8.57 -0.02
N LEU A 65 2.75 7.50 0.31
CA LEU A 65 3.31 7.33 1.65
C LEU A 65 4.33 8.41 1.96
N SER A 66 4.17 9.07 3.10
CA SER A 66 5.05 10.14 3.55
C SER A 66 5.74 9.80 4.85
N ALA A 67 7.06 9.72 4.77
CA ALA A 67 7.96 9.52 5.92
C ALA A 67 7.62 8.28 6.78
N GLY A 68 6.99 7.24 6.20
CA GLY A 68 6.64 6.00 6.88
C GLY A 68 5.59 6.13 7.98
N GLN A 69 4.81 7.21 8.02
CA GLN A 69 3.81 7.46 9.06
C GLN A 69 2.38 7.59 8.56
N LYS A 70 2.19 8.05 7.32
CA LYS A 70 0.89 8.34 6.72
C LYS A 70 0.97 8.20 5.21
N TYR A 71 -0.18 8.19 4.57
CA TYR A 71 -0.25 8.54 3.17
C TYR A 71 -1.11 9.78 2.96
N TYR A 72 -0.66 10.64 2.06
CA TYR A 72 -1.48 11.72 1.52
C TYR A 72 -2.28 11.21 0.34
N ILE A 73 -3.52 11.67 0.23
CA ILE A 73 -4.38 11.44 -0.93
C ILE A 73 -4.31 12.70 -1.79
N ILE A 74 -3.82 12.54 -3.00
CA ILE A 74 -3.51 13.62 -3.92
C ILE A 74 -4.40 13.47 -5.15
N ASN A 75 -5.26 14.44 -5.42
CA ASN A 75 -6.05 14.48 -6.64
C ASN A 75 -5.16 14.87 -7.82
N ILE A 76 -5.25 14.11 -8.91
CA ILE A 76 -4.51 14.27 -10.17
C ILE A 76 -5.45 14.34 -11.39
N GLU A 77 -6.73 14.67 -11.21
CA GLU A 77 -7.68 14.90 -12.31
C GLU A 77 -7.10 15.89 -13.34
N ASP A 78 -6.42 16.96 -12.86
CA ASP A 78 -5.47 17.73 -13.65
C ASP A 78 -4.04 17.38 -13.23
N PRO A 79 -3.33 16.50 -13.96
CA PRO A 79 -2.00 16.06 -13.59
C PRO A 79 -0.94 17.17 -13.66
N LYS A 80 -1.27 18.35 -14.23
CA LYS A 80 -0.43 19.55 -14.21
C LYS A 80 -0.56 20.33 -12.92
N GLN A 81 -1.65 20.14 -12.17
CA GLN A 81 -1.98 20.86 -10.94
C GLN A 81 -2.42 19.87 -9.83
N PRO A 82 -1.56 18.91 -9.46
CA PRO A 82 -1.88 17.97 -8.39
C PRO A 82 -2.08 18.72 -7.07
N ARG A 83 -3.02 18.24 -6.25
CA ARG A 83 -3.33 18.86 -4.95
C ARG A 83 -3.67 17.81 -3.90
N ILE A 84 -3.20 17.99 -2.67
CA ILE A 84 -3.61 17.17 -1.54
C ILE A 84 -5.09 17.44 -1.26
N VAL A 85 -5.89 16.37 -1.13
CA VAL A 85 -7.29 16.44 -0.72
C VAL A 85 -7.49 15.96 0.71
N SER A 86 -6.68 15.02 1.17
CA SER A 86 -6.72 14.52 2.55
C SER A 86 -5.45 13.74 2.90
N LYS A 87 -5.46 13.11 4.08
CA LYS A 87 -4.48 12.12 4.52
C LYS A 87 -5.17 11.05 5.36
N PHE A 88 -4.55 9.87 5.40
CA PHE A 88 -4.82 8.87 6.42
C PHE A 88 -3.58 8.67 7.28
N GLU A 89 -3.78 8.63 8.60
CA GLU A 89 -2.75 8.46 9.62
C GLU A 89 -3.39 7.85 10.86
N LEU A 90 -2.79 6.82 11.44
CA LEU A 90 -3.27 6.23 12.69
C LEU A 90 -3.05 7.20 13.86
N GLU A 91 -3.94 7.14 14.84
CA GLU A 91 -3.81 7.92 16.08
C GLU A 91 -2.92 7.23 17.13
N THR A 92 -2.51 5.98 16.88
CA THR A 92 -1.65 5.20 17.79
C THR A 92 -0.29 5.85 17.92
N PRO A 93 0.23 6.07 19.15
CA PRO A 93 1.58 6.60 19.33
C PRO A 93 2.64 5.71 18.67
N ALA A 94 3.59 6.35 17.99
CA ALA A 94 4.67 5.67 17.24
C ALA A 94 4.17 4.72 16.12
N HIS A 95 2.98 4.98 15.61
CA HIS A 95 2.44 4.26 14.45
C HIS A 95 3.37 4.37 13.23
N SER A 96 3.22 3.41 12.35
CA SER A 96 3.96 3.38 11.09
C SER A 96 3.10 2.81 9.98
N ILE A 97 3.50 3.11 8.74
CA ILE A 97 2.90 2.55 7.53
C ILE A 97 4.00 2.23 6.53
N HIS A 98 3.85 1.14 5.81
CA HIS A 98 4.83 0.72 4.81
C HIS A 98 4.28 0.72 3.39
N ASP A 99 3.06 0.24 3.19
CA ASP A 99 2.46 0.14 1.86
C ASP A 99 0.95 0.40 1.90
N VAL A 100 0.40 0.70 0.74
CA VAL A 100 -1.03 0.85 0.52
C VAL A 100 -1.41 0.30 -0.85
N TRP A 101 -2.39 -0.58 -0.89
CA TRP A 101 -3.06 -1.04 -2.10
C TRP A 101 -4.49 -0.50 -2.12
N VAL A 102 -4.98 -0.03 -3.26
CA VAL A 102 -6.37 0.47 -3.35
C VAL A 102 -7.11 -0.29 -4.43
N GLN A 103 -8.25 -0.85 -4.06
CA GLN A 103 -9.13 -1.57 -4.97
C GLN A 103 -10.59 -1.39 -4.53
N ASP A 104 -11.49 -1.19 -5.50
CA ASP A 104 -12.93 -1.03 -5.27
C ASP A 104 -13.28 0.05 -4.23
N GLY A 105 -12.49 1.13 -4.16
CA GLY A 105 -12.66 2.22 -3.21
C GLY A 105 -12.29 1.88 -1.77
N ILE A 106 -11.55 0.81 -1.54
CA ILE A 106 -10.97 0.44 -0.25
C ILE A 106 -9.45 0.51 -0.33
N ALA A 107 -8.82 1.21 0.60
CA ALA A 107 -7.39 1.20 0.80
C ALA A 107 -7.02 0.12 1.84
N TYR A 108 -6.18 -0.81 1.42
CA TYR A 108 -5.59 -1.87 2.23
C TYR A 108 -4.22 -1.41 2.66
N SER A 109 -4.14 -0.94 3.89
CA SER A 109 -2.96 -0.28 4.43
C SER A 109 -2.13 -1.24 5.27
N SER A 110 -0.85 -1.38 4.95
CA SER A 110 0.10 -2.24 5.64
C SER A 110 0.92 -1.42 6.62
N ASN A 111 0.73 -1.69 7.91
CA ASN A 111 1.18 -0.81 8.98
C ASN A 111 2.17 -1.49 9.94
N TRP A 112 3.07 -2.33 9.43
CA TRP A 112 4.07 -3.04 10.25
C TRP A 112 3.42 -3.72 11.46
N SER A 113 3.82 -3.30 12.67
CA SER A 113 3.30 -3.82 13.93
C SER A 113 1.86 -3.38 14.25
N ASP A 114 1.37 -2.32 13.62
CA ASP A 114 -0.02 -1.88 13.75
C ASP A 114 -0.97 -2.72 12.86
N GLY A 115 -0.41 -3.61 12.04
CA GLY A 115 -1.14 -4.61 11.26
C GLY A 115 -1.83 -4.05 10.02
N LEU A 116 -2.84 -4.76 9.57
CA LEU A 116 -3.67 -4.38 8.42
C LEU A 116 -4.76 -3.39 8.83
N GLN A 117 -4.93 -2.34 8.03
CA GLN A 117 -6.01 -1.37 8.18
C GLN A 117 -6.81 -1.29 6.88
N LEU A 118 -8.11 -1.46 6.96
CA LEU A 118 -9.03 -1.31 5.83
C LEU A 118 -9.72 0.04 5.94
N VAL A 119 -9.53 0.87 4.92
CA VAL A 119 -9.98 2.27 4.92
C VAL A 119 -10.89 2.51 3.73
N ASP A 120 -12.11 2.95 3.98
CA ASP A 120 -13.05 3.38 2.93
C ASP A 120 -12.58 4.72 2.36
N VAL A 121 -12.27 4.70 1.07
CA VAL A 121 -11.83 5.87 0.30
C VAL A 121 -12.73 6.09 -0.94
N GLY A 122 -13.96 5.58 -0.90
CA GLY A 122 -14.95 5.72 -1.96
C GLY A 122 -15.77 4.48 -2.24
N ASN A 123 -15.60 3.39 -1.47
CA ASN A 123 -16.46 2.20 -1.54
C ASN A 123 -17.87 2.47 -0.97
N GLY A 124 -17.97 3.33 0.04
CA GLY A 124 -19.22 3.70 0.70
C GLY A 124 -19.60 2.82 1.90
N ILE A 125 -18.81 1.81 2.25
CA ILE A 125 -19.08 0.90 3.38
C ILE A 125 -19.09 1.63 4.72
N ALA A 126 -18.24 2.65 4.88
CA ALA A 126 -18.16 3.51 6.08
C ALA A 126 -18.46 4.99 5.78
N GLY A 127 -18.96 5.29 4.57
CA GLY A 127 -19.21 6.66 4.12
C GLY A 127 -17.93 7.46 3.86
N GLY A 128 -16.83 6.76 3.57
CA GLY A 128 -15.56 7.35 3.22
C GLY A 128 -15.49 7.89 1.80
N SER A 129 -14.55 8.77 1.57
CA SER A 129 -14.19 9.30 0.25
C SER A 129 -12.70 9.64 0.22
N PRO A 130 -12.11 9.97 -0.97
CA PRO A 130 -10.74 10.45 -1.03
C PRO A 130 -10.48 11.70 -0.18
N GLU A 131 -11.49 12.58 0.00
CA GLU A 131 -11.40 13.77 0.83
C GLU A 131 -11.61 13.51 2.33
N ASN A 132 -12.23 12.36 2.66
CA ASN A 132 -12.57 11.99 4.03
C ASN A 132 -12.45 10.47 4.23
N PRO A 133 -11.22 9.90 4.23
CA PRO A 133 -11.01 8.46 4.41
C PRO A 133 -11.53 8.00 5.77
N GLN A 134 -12.22 6.84 5.80
CA GLN A 134 -12.81 6.27 7.01
C GLN A 134 -12.30 4.85 7.24
N GLN A 135 -11.54 4.64 8.32
CA GLN A 135 -11.16 3.29 8.74
C GLN A 135 -12.39 2.54 9.24
N PHE A 136 -12.58 1.30 8.80
CA PHE A 136 -13.74 0.49 9.18
C PHE A 136 -13.40 -0.92 9.66
N ALA A 137 -12.23 -1.44 9.36
CA ALA A 137 -11.76 -2.73 9.86
C ALA A 137 -10.25 -2.73 10.05
N SER A 138 -9.76 -3.62 10.91
CA SER A 138 -8.33 -3.81 11.14
C SER A 138 -8.04 -5.25 11.58
N TYR A 139 -6.81 -5.68 11.39
CA TYR A 139 -6.32 -6.97 11.88
C TYR A 139 -4.94 -6.82 12.49
N ALA A 140 -4.82 -7.20 13.79
CA ALA A 140 -3.55 -7.20 14.49
C ALA A 140 -2.64 -8.30 13.90
N TYR A 141 -1.56 -7.88 13.25
CA TYR A 141 -0.75 -8.75 12.44
C TYR A 141 0.19 -9.62 13.28
N PRO A 142 0.17 -10.96 13.13
CA PRO A 142 0.83 -11.87 14.08
C PRO A 142 2.36 -11.71 14.16
N SER A 143 3.02 -11.43 13.03
CA SER A 143 4.49 -11.28 12.99
C SER A 143 4.96 -9.89 13.39
N GLY A 144 4.08 -8.89 13.37
CA GLY A 144 4.44 -7.48 13.51
C GLY A 144 5.24 -6.88 12.36
N ALA A 145 5.31 -7.57 11.21
CA ALA A 145 6.12 -7.22 10.06
C ALA A 145 5.30 -7.07 8.77
N ASN A 146 4.06 -6.58 8.89
CA ASN A 146 3.16 -6.39 7.77
C ASN A 146 3.73 -5.39 6.76
N HIS A 147 4.13 -5.91 5.59
CA HIS A 147 4.75 -5.16 4.52
C HIS A 147 3.77 -4.80 3.41
N ALA A 148 2.98 -5.77 2.97
CA ALA A 148 2.04 -5.63 1.86
C ALA A 148 0.70 -6.27 2.20
N ALA A 149 -0.37 -5.80 1.54
CA ALA A 149 -1.72 -6.32 1.69
C ALA A 149 -2.40 -6.39 0.32
N PHE A 150 -2.99 -7.53 0.01
CA PHE A 150 -3.66 -7.77 -1.26
C PHE A 150 -5.06 -8.35 -1.04
N PRO A 151 -6.15 -7.71 -1.51
CA PRO A 151 -7.50 -8.24 -1.40
C PRO A 151 -7.71 -9.41 -2.38
N PHE A 152 -8.46 -10.39 -1.94
CA PHE A 152 -8.82 -11.55 -2.75
C PHE A 152 -10.23 -12.03 -2.43
N LYS A 153 -11.10 -12.10 -3.43
CA LYS A 153 -12.41 -12.72 -3.30
C LYS A 153 -12.40 -14.10 -3.92
N SER A 154 -12.48 -15.14 -3.09
CA SER A 154 -12.49 -16.52 -3.56
C SER A 154 -13.72 -16.83 -4.41
N GLN A 155 -13.52 -17.24 -5.64
CA GLN A 155 -14.60 -17.67 -6.53
C GLN A 155 -15.25 -18.98 -6.06
N SER A 156 -14.49 -19.87 -5.40
CA SER A 156 -14.98 -21.18 -4.93
C SER A 156 -15.81 -21.08 -3.65
N THR A 157 -15.47 -20.16 -2.74
CA THR A 157 -16.16 -20.03 -1.44
C THR A 157 -17.04 -18.80 -1.35
N GLY A 158 -16.85 -17.81 -2.22
CA GLY A 158 -17.50 -16.48 -2.16
C GLY A 158 -17.01 -15.60 -1.01
N LYS A 159 -16.04 -16.06 -0.21
CA LYS A 159 -15.49 -15.35 0.93
C LYS A 159 -14.50 -14.27 0.49
N PHE A 160 -14.38 -13.24 1.33
CA PHE A 160 -13.45 -12.16 1.15
C PHE A 160 -12.24 -12.33 2.05
N TYR A 161 -11.07 -12.35 1.46
CA TYR A 161 -9.78 -12.47 2.13
C TYR A 161 -8.89 -11.27 1.86
N VAL A 162 -8.00 -10.99 2.79
CA VAL A 162 -6.82 -10.16 2.55
C VAL A 162 -5.59 -11.04 2.79
N ILE A 163 -4.71 -11.08 1.80
CA ILE A 163 -3.42 -11.72 1.95
C ILE A 163 -2.46 -10.67 2.46
N GLY A 164 -1.86 -10.91 3.64
CA GLY A 164 -0.81 -10.08 4.21
C GLY A 164 0.55 -10.71 4.00
N GLY A 165 1.56 -9.95 3.60
CA GLY A 165 2.93 -10.42 3.46
C GLY A 165 3.86 -9.76 4.48
N ASP A 166 4.84 -10.53 4.95
CA ASP A 166 5.88 -10.05 5.86
C ASP A 166 7.08 -9.47 5.10
N GLU A 167 7.82 -8.57 5.77
CA GLU A 167 9.21 -8.24 5.44
C GLU A 167 10.07 -8.36 6.70
N ILE A 168 10.57 -9.57 6.99
CA ILE A 168 11.48 -9.80 8.13
C ILE A 168 12.84 -10.33 7.70
N PHE A 169 13.02 -10.65 6.41
CA PHE A 169 14.32 -10.99 5.84
C PHE A 169 15.21 -9.73 5.72
N PRO A 170 16.52 -9.79 6.03
CA PRO A 170 17.24 -10.98 6.55
C PRO A 170 17.14 -11.16 8.07
N TYR A 171 16.49 -10.27 8.78
CA TYR A 171 16.52 -10.20 10.25
C TYR A 171 15.82 -11.38 10.93
N GLY A 172 14.83 -11.96 10.30
CA GLY A 172 14.11 -13.12 10.78
C GLY A 172 14.76 -14.46 10.39
N LEU A 173 15.83 -14.45 9.58
CA LEU A 173 16.50 -15.66 9.13
C LEU A 173 17.60 -16.05 10.10
N ASP A 174 17.40 -17.17 10.81
CA ASP A 174 18.46 -17.82 11.58
C ASP A 174 19.20 -18.82 10.71
N VAL A 175 20.35 -18.39 10.17
CA VAL A 175 21.19 -19.21 9.28
C VAL A 175 21.79 -20.45 9.97
N THR A 176 21.62 -20.61 11.28
CA THR A 176 22.04 -21.81 12.03
C THR A 176 20.98 -22.88 12.07
N GLN A 177 19.74 -22.57 11.66
CA GLN A 177 18.62 -23.50 11.58
C GLN A 177 18.31 -23.84 10.13
N GLU A 178 18.24 -25.12 9.84
CA GLU A 178 17.83 -25.60 8.52
C GLU A 178 16.32 -25.45 8.34
N ASN A 179 15.89 -25.09 7.11
CA ASN A 179 14.49 -24.98 6.69
C ASN A 179 13.65 -23.95 7.46
N MET A 180 14.28 -22.90 7.99
CA MET A 180 13.56 -21.81 8.63
C MET A 180 13.07 -20.81 7.56
N ALA A 181 11.80 -20.42 7.67
CA ALA A 181 11.26 -19.32 6.87
C ALA A 181 11.56 -17.97 7.53
N ALA A 182 11.84 -16.96 6.69
CA ALA A 182 12.08 -15.58 7.14
C ALA A 182 10.98 -14.66 6.61
N GLY A 183 9.72 -15.02 6.84
CA GLY A 183 8.51 -14.31 6.46
C GLY A 183 7.45 -15.25 5.88
N PHE A 184 6.22 -14.80 5.99
CA PHE A 184 5.04 -15.58 5.65
C PHE A 184 4.09 -14.79 4.76
N LEU A 185 3.20 -15.51 4.05
CA LEU A 185 1.97 -14.95 3.54
C LEU A 185 0.83 -15.41 4.46
N HIS A 186 0.12 -14.47 5.02
CA HIS A 186 -1.00 -14.69 5.93
C HIS A 186 -2.32 -14.53 5.16
N PHE A 187 -3.19 -15.54 5.23
CA PHE A 187 -4.50 -15.52 4.59
C PHE A 187 -5.54 -15.20 5.65
N ILE A 188 -6.08 -13.99 5.62
CA ILE A 188 -6.97 -13.46 6.64
C ILE A 188 -8.38 -13.36 6.06
N ASP A 189 -9.35 -14.07 6.68
CA ASP A 189 -10.77 -13.99 6.32
C ASP A 189 -11.39 -12.72 6.90
N PHE A 190 -11.79 -11.81 6.02
CA PHE A 190 -12.49 -10.57 6.34
C PHE A 190 -13.99 -10.64 5.98
N SER A 191 -14.56 -11.84 5.81
CA SER A 191 -16.00 -11.99 5.56
C SER A 191 -16.86 -11.49 6.73
N ASP A 192 -16.31 -11.51 7.95
CA ASP A 192 -16.81 -10.79 9.12
C ASP A 192 -15.81 -9.68 9.46
N LEU A 193 -16.19 -8.42 9.19
CA LEU A 193 -15.31 -7.26 9.36
C LEU A 193 -15.03 -6.94 10.83
N ASP A 194 -15.92 -7.37 11.73
CA ASP A 194 -15.77 -7.15 13.17
C ASP A 194 -14.86 -8.22 13.82
N ASN A 195 -14.73 -9.39 13.18
CA ASN A 195 -13.96 -10.52 13.68
C ASN A 195 -13.13 -11.17 12.55
N PRO A 196 -12.16 -10.46 11.96
CA PRO A 196 -11.26 -11.07 10.98
C PRO A 196 -10.38 -12.15 11.62
N ASP A 197 -10.08 -13.22 10.87
CA ASP A 197 -9.32 -14.38 11.40
C ASP A 197 -8.30 -14.89 10.37
N GLU A 198 -7.10 -15.22 10.83
CA GLU A 198 -6.08 -15.89 10.01
C GLU A 198 -6.44 -17.36 9.83
N ILE A 199 -6.82 -17.72 8.62
CA ILE A 199 -7.26 -19.10 8.31
C ILE A 199 -6.15 -19.98 7.77
N ALA A 200 -5.08 -19.40 7.24
CA ALA A 200 -3.95 -20.13 6.69
C ALA A 200 -2.71 -19.24 6.64
N ARG A 201 -1.56 -19.90 6.57
CA ARG A 201 -0.25 -19.28 6.38
C ARG A 201 0.54 -20.08 5.36
N PHE A 202 1.29 -19.38 4.50
CA PHE A 202 2.20 -20.00 3.56
C PHE A 202 3.62 -19.50 3.81
N GLU A 203 4.57 -20.44 3.73
CA GLU A 203 5.98 -20.19 3.92
C GLU A 203 6.83 -20.98 2.93
N VAL A 204 8.03 -20.49 2.65
CA VAL A 204 9.04 -21.22 1.89
C VAL A 204 10.29 -21.38 2.77
N PRO A 205 10.74 -22.58 3.03
CA PRO A 205 11.95 -22.82 3.82
C PRO A 205 13.18 -22.11 3.22
N ASN A 206 13.99 -21.50 4.08
CA ASN A 206 15.19 -20.74 3.72
C ASN A 206 14.94 -19.54 2.78
N ALA A 207 13.71 -19.03 2.76
CA ALA A 207 13.33 -17.84 2.00
C ALA A 207 12.54 -16.85 2.89
N GLY A 208 12.54 -15.59 2.50
CA GLY A 208 11.65 -14.56 3.03
C GLY A 208 10.50 -14.26 2.06
N SER A 209 9.53 -13.54 2.54
CA SER A 209 8.52 -12.87 1.71
C SER A 209 8.84 -11.38 1.59
N HIS A 210 8.28 -10.74 0.60
CA HIS A 210 8.38 -9.30 0.39
C HIS A 210 7.15 -8.82 -0.38
N ASN A 211 7.25 -8.65 -1.70
CA ASN A 211 6.12 -8.29 -2.56
C ASN A 211 5.52 -9.55 -3.22
N TYR A 212 4.22 -9.52 -3.46
CA TYR A 212 3.47 -10.58 -4.13
C TYR A 212 2.26 -9.99 -4.85
N TRP A 213 1.71 -10.74 -5.78
CA TRP A 213 0.48 -10.42 -6.50
C TRP A 213 -0.39 -11.67 -6.53
N VAL A 214 -1.70 -11.46 -6.58
CA VAL A 214 -2.68 -12.52 -6.80
C VAL A 214 -3.05 -12.53 -8.27
N ASP A 215 -3.00 -13.70 -8.89
CA ASP A 215 -3.51 -13.94 -10.24
C ASP A 215 -4.90 -14.57 -10.10
N GLU A 216 -5.95 -13.95 -10.68
CA GLU A 216 -7.36 -14.38 -10.60
C GLU A 216 -7.77 -15.28 -11.78
#